data_1935a6d325f45b2697986510489a88a1
#
_entry.id   1935a6d325f45b2697986510489a88a1
#
_cell.length_a   1.000
_cell.length_b   1.000
_cell.length_c   1.000
_cell.angle_alpha   90.00
_cell.angle_beta   90.00
_cell.angle_gamma   90.00
#
_symmetry.space_group_name_H-M   'P 1'
#
loop_
_entity.id
_entity.type
_entity.pdbx_description
1 polymer ?
#
loop_
_entity_poly.entity_id
_entity_poly.type
_entity_poly.pdbx_seq_one_letter_code
_entity_poly.pdbx_strand_id
1 'polypeptide(L)'
;MIAATVPATFPEKICWKLSDEYYAPKAEGGHVRIYTENEVRSKLEGAGFDPGLSYKAHALHAPYWWIRCAVGVNNEVDDNWTVKQYHKLLEWDIVSQPWITRTTEKLLNPLLGKSLVVQATKSPLRTEKLSQIREAADAST
;
A
#
# COMPACT_ATOMS: atom_id res chain seq x y z
N MET A 1 7.37 17.48 -3.80
CA MET A 1 7.19 16.35 -2.88
C MET A 1 6.14 15.42 -3.47
N ILE A 2 6.35 14.11 -3.42
CA ILE A 2 5.39 13.07 -3.80
C ILE A 2 5.20 12.11 -2.62
N ALA A 3 4.10 11.37 -2.63
CA ALA A 3 3.87 10.24 -1.73
C ALA A 3 3.51 9.02 -2.59
N ALA A 4 4.33 7.98 -2.51
CA ALA A 4 4.05 6.70 -3.14
C ALA A 4 3.40 5.77 -2.11
N THR A 5 2.25 5.20 -2.48
CA THR A 5 1.52 4.25 -1.63
C THR A 5 1.43 2.92 -2.34
N VAL A 6 1.83 1.86 -1.66
CA VAL A 6 1.80 0.48 -2.16
C VAL A 6 1.23 -0.45 -1.09
N PRO A 7 0.70 -1.63 -1.47
CA PRO A 7 0.28 -2.64 -0.50
C PRO A 7 1.46 -3.07 0.38
N ALA A 8 1.22 -3.13 1.69
CA ALA A 8 2.23 -3.60 2.63
C ALA A 8 2.40 -5.12 2.55
N THR A 9 3.63 -5.59 2.51
CA THR A 9 4.00 -6.98 2.23
C THR A 9 3.35 -7.99 3.18
N PHE A 10 3.33 -7.71 4.49
CA PHE A 10 2.86 -8.68 5.48
C PHE A 10 1.35 -8.92 5.39
N PRO A 11 0.46 -7.91 5.46
CA PRO A 11 -0.98 -8.13 5.34
C PRO A 11 -1.40 -8.74 4.01
N GLU A 12 -0.73 -8.36 2.93
CA GLU A 12 -1.03 -8.82 1.58
C GLU A 12 -0.67 -10.30 1.39
N LYS A 13 0.47 -10.75 1.91
CA LYS A 13 0.85 -12.17 1.89
C LYS A 13 -0.15 -13.05 2.64
N ILE A 14 -0.78 -12.56 3.69
CA ILE A 14 -1.84 -13.29 4.39
C ILE A 14 -3.06 -13.43 3.49
N CYS A 15 -3.51 -12.35 2.82
CA CYS A 15 -4.59 -12.41 1.85
C CYS A 15 -4.30 -13.44 0.74
N TRP A 16 -3.10 -13.42 0.19
CA TRP A 16 -2.66 -14.36 -0.85
C TRP A 16 -2.65 -15.81 -0.39
N LYS A 17 -2.37 -16.05 0.90
CA LYS A 17 -2.41 -17.40 1.48
C LYS A 17 -3.85 -17.88 1.77
N LEU A 18 -4.76 -16.95 2.04
CA LEU A 18 -6.15 -17.25 2.39
C LEU A 18 -7.05 -17.43 1.16
N SER A 19 -6.72 -16.84 0.03
CA SER A 19 -7.58 -16.87 -1.16
C SER A 19 -6.76 -16.93 -2.44
N ASP A 20 -6.95 -18.01 -3.19
CA ASP A 20 -6.39 -18.15 -4.54
C ASP A 20 -7.01 -17.15 -5.53
N GLU A 21 -8.26 -16.75 -5.29
CA GLU A 21 -8.97 -15.75 -6.09
C GLU A 21 -8.41 -14.33 -5.89
N TYR A 22 -7.92 -14.04 -4.69
CA TYR A 22 -7.27 -12.77 -4.38
C TYR A 22 -5.79 -12.78 -4.78
N TYR A 23 -5.22 -13.95 -5.05
CA TYR A 23 -3.80 -14.06 -5.43
C TYR A 23 -3.54 -13.37 -6.77
N ALA A 24 -2.63 -12.40 -6.77
CA ALA A 24 -2.40 -11.45 -7.84
C ALA A 24 -2.30 -12.01 -9.27
N PRO A 25 -1.61 -13.12 -9.56
CA PRO A 25 -1.54 -13.65 -10.90
C PRO A 25 -2.87 -14.15 -11.47
N LYS A 26 -3.88 -14.38 -10.63
CA LYS A 26 -5.18 -14.94 -11.01
C LYS A 26 -6.33 -13.95 -10.85
N ALA A 27 -6.15 -12.88 -10.07
CA ALA A 27 -7.20 -11.93 -9.79
C ALA A 27 -7.25 -10.82 -10.85
N GLU A 28 -8.37 -10.73 -11.54
CA GLU A 28 -8.66 -9.60 -12.43
C GLU A 28 -8.74 -8.30 -11.59
N GLY A 29 -7.86 -7.33 -11.86
CA GLY A 29 -7.75 -6.10 -11.07
C GLY A 29 -7.02 -6.22 -9.73
N GLY A 30 -6.45 -7.38 -9.40
CA GLY A 30 -5.66 -7.59 -8.18
C GLY A 30 -4.27 -6.93 -8.22
N HIS A 31 -3.61 -6.90 -7.06
CA HIS A 31 -2.26 -6.36 -6.95
C HIS A 31 -1.24 -7.33 -7.57
N VAL A 32 -0.81 -7.04 -8.79
CA VAL A 32 0.13 -7.89 -9.56
C VAL A 32 1.49 -8.04 -8.88
N ARG A 33 1.87 -7.09 -8.03
CA ARG A 33 3.18 -7.08 -7.37
C ARG A 33 3.11 -6.44 -5.97
N ILE A 34 3.76 -7.08 -5.03
CA ILE A 34 4.01 -6.52 -3.69
C ILE A 34 5.45 -6.00 -3.67
N TYR A 35 5.64 -4.80 -3.13
CA TYR A 35 6.95 -4.21 -2.95
C TYR A 35 7.34 -4.18 -1.47
N THR A 36 8.60 -4.44 -1.20
CA THR A 36 9.20 -4.10 0.09
C THR A 36 9.51 -2.60 0.14
N GLU A 37 9.69 -2.07 1.34
CA GLU A 37 10.07 -0.66 1.51
C GLU A 37 11.35 -0.32 0.74
N ASN A 38 12.37 -1.18 0.82
CA ASN A 38 13.65 -0.97 0.14
C ASN A 38 13.49 -0.94 -1.38
N GLU A 39 12.63 -1.78 -1.95
CA GLU A 39 12.35 -1.77 -3.38
C GLU A 39 11.65 -0.47 -3.83
N VAL A 40 10.68 0.02 -3.03
CA VAL A 40 10.01 1.30 -3.33
C VAL A 40 11.02 2.44 -3.25
N ARG A 41 11.84 2.50 -2.19
CA ARG A 41 12.88 3.52 -2.04
C ARG A 41 13.86 3.50 -3.20
N SER A 42 14.39 2.33 -3.56
CA SER A 42 15.32 2.19 -4.70
C SER A 42 14.71 2.63 -6.02
N LYS A 43 13.41 2.34 -6.26
CA LYS A 43 12.72 2.80 -7.47
C LYS A 43 12.54 4.33 -7.49
N LEU A 44 12.19 4.93 -6.35
CA LEU A 44 12.10 6.38 -6.21
C LEU A 44 13.44 7.05 -6.43
N GLU A 45 14.50 6.50 -5.85
CA GLU A 45 15.86 6.97 -6.07
C GLU A 45 16.28 6.86 -7.55
N GLY A 46 15.98 5.73 -8.19
CA GLY A 46 16.22 5.54 -9.63
C GLY A 46 15.46 6.54 -10.51
N ALA A 47 14.29 7.00 -10.06
CA ALA A 47 13.48 8.01 -10.74
C ALA A 47 13.87 9.47 -10.42
N GLY A 48 14.97 9.69 -9.67
CA GLY A 48 15.46 11.02 -9.34
C GLY A 48 14.81 11.68 -8.13
N PHE A 49 14.26 10.88 -7.22
CA PHE A 49 13.70 11.35 -5.95
C PHE A 49 14.57 10.92 -4.77
N ASP A 50 14.55 11.72 -3.71
CA ASP A 50 15.16 11.38 -2.42
C ASP A 50 14.07 10.89 -1.46
N PRO A 51 14.01 9.57 -1.15
CA PRO A 51 13.02 9.03 -0.24
C PRO A 51 13.31 9.48 1.20
N GLY A 52 12.30 10.08 1.82
CA GLY A 52 12.33 10.55 3.20
C GLY A 52 11.59 9.60 4.14
N LEU A 53 10.55 10.14 4.80
CA LEU A 53 9.74 9.41 5.76
C LEU A 53 8.96 8.28 5.10
N SER A 54 8.97 7.11 5.73
CA SER A 54 8.08 6.00 5.40
C SER A 54 7.28 5.57 6.63
N TYR A 55 6.05 5.17 6.40
CA TYR A 55 5.16 4.65 7.44
C TYR A 55 4.11 3.72 6.85
N LYS A 56 3.50 2.91 7.71
CA LYS A 56 2.36 2.08 7.36
C LYS A 56 1.06 2.73 7.83
N ALA A 57 -0.03 2.45 7.13
CA ALA A 57 -1.35 3.00 7.41
C ALA A 57 -2.44 1.94 7.22
N HIS A 58 -3.64 2.24 7.72
CA HIS A 58 -4.83 1.43 7.54
C HIS A 58 -4.75 0.03 8.18
N ALA A 59 -4.28 -0.03 9.45
CA ALA A 59 -4.17 -1.29 10.17
C ALA A 59 -5.52 -1.98 10.36
N LEU A 60 -6.61 -1.23 10.59
CA LEU A 60 -7.96 -1.77 10.74
C LEU A 60 -8.51 -2.40 9.45
N HIS A 61 -7.96 -2.05 8.29
CA HIS A 61 -8.37 -2.65 7.02
C HIS A 61 -7.78 -4.05 6.79
N ALA A 62 -6.66 -4.39 7.44
CA ALA A 62 -6.01 -5.68 7.24
C ALA A 62 -6.89 -6.86 7.70
N PRO A 63 -7.46 -6.89 8.93
CA PRO A 63 -8.36 -7.97 9.35
C PRO A 63 -9.63 -8.07 8.51
N TYR A 64 -10.18 -6.94 8.03
CA TYR A 64 -11.31 -6.94 7.10
C TYR A 64 -11.00 -7.76 5.85
N TRP A 65 -9.86 -7.47 5.20
CA TRP A 65 -9.47 -8.19 4.00
C TRP A 65 -9.13 -9.65 4.26
N TRP A 66 -8.58 -10.00 5.42
CA TRP A 66 -8.35 -11.39 5.80
C TRP A 66 -9.65 -12.16 5.93
N ILE A 67 -10.66 -11.58 6.58
CA ILE A 67 -12.00 -12.17 6.67
C ILE A 67 -12.60 -12.32 5.26
N ARG A 68 -12.53 -11.29 4.44
CA ARG A 68 -13.00 -11.35 3.04
C ARG A 68 -12.33 -12.46 2.25
N CYS A 69 -11.02 -12.61 2.36
CA CYS A 69 -10.27 -13.68 1.72
C CYS A 69 -10.68 -15.07 2.24
N ALA A 70 -10.96 -15.20 3.54
CA ALA A 70 -11.34 -16.48 4.14
C ALA A 70 -12.75 -16.95 3.78
N VAL A 71 -13.70 -16.01 3.57
CA VAL A 71 -15.10 -16.33 3.24
C VAL A 71 -15.42 -16.27 1.75
N GLY A 72 -14.47 -15.80 0.92
CA GLY A 72 -14.63 -15.62 -0.52
C GLY A 72 -14.72 -14.14 -0.92
N VAL A 73 -13.71 -13.66 -1.64
CA VAL A 73 -13.61 -12.25 -2.04
C VAL A 73 -14.67 -11.81 -3.04
N ASN A 74 -15.19 -12.75 -3.84
CA ASN A 74 -16.21 -12.49 -4.85
C ASN A 74 -17.64 -12.47 -4.28
N ASN A 75 -17.84 -12.93 -3.04
CA ASN A 75 -19.14 -12.87 -2.38
C ASN A 75 -19.52 -11.42 -2.08
N GLU A 76 -20.81 -11.11 -2.09
CA GLU A 76 -21.27 -9.79 -1.67
C GLU A 76 -20.99 -9.56 -0.17
N VAL A 77 -20.86 -8.29 0.22
CA VAL A 77 -20.60 -7.94 1.64
C VAL A 77 -21.75 -8.41 2.54
N ASP A 78 -22.97 -8.40 2.01
CA ASP A 78 -24.19 -8.75 2.73
C ASP A 78 -24.39 -10.26 2.92
N ASP A 79 -23.70 -11.09 2.16
CA ASP A 79 -23.80 -12.54 2.24
C ASP A 79 -23.20 -13.12 3.53
N ASN A 80 -22.28 -12.40 4.17
CA ASN A 80 -21.63 -12.83 5.40
C ASN A 80 -21.79 -11.79 6.51
N TRP A 81 -22.47 -12.18 7.60
CA TRP A 81 -22.74 -11.29 8.71
C TRP A 81 -21.46 -10.66 9.31
N THR A 82 -20.38 -11.43 9.46
CA THR A 82 -19.12 -10.93 10.02
C THR A 82 -18.50 -9.86 9.10
N VAL A 83 -18.47 -10.11 7.81
CA VAL A 83 -17.98 -9.14 6.81
C VAL A 83 -18.82 -7.88 6.87
N LYS A 84 -20.15 -8.01 6.88
CA LYS A 84 -21.08 -6.89 6.94
C LYS A 84 -20.89 -6.03 8.20
N GLN A 85 -20.74 -6.65 9.38
CA GLN A 85 -20.52 -5.90 10.62
C GLN A 85 -19.17 -5.20 10.63
N TYR A 86 -18.12 -5.87 10.14
CA TYR A 86 -16.80 -5.25 10.06
C TYR A 86 -16.78 -4.11 9.03
N HIS A 87 -17.46 -4.26 7.91
CA HIS A 87 -17.60 -3.20 6.91
C HIS A 87 -18.25 -1.95 7.51
N LYS A 88 -19.35 -2.11 8.25
CA LYS A 88 -20.02 -1.01 8.97
C LYS A 88 -19.09 -0.35 10.00
N LEU A 89 -18.23 -1.11 10.68
CA LEU A 89 -17.23 -0.56 11.59
C LEU A 89 -16.25 0.34 10.83
N LEU A 90 -15.77 -0.08 9.65
CA LEU A 90 -14.86 0.73 8.83
C LEU A 90 -15.55 1.97 8.26
N GLU A 91 -16.81 1.86 7.82
CA GLU A 91 -17.61 3.02 7.39
C GLU A 91 -17.76 4.04 8.52
N TRP A 92 -18.12 3.56 9.72
CA TRP A 92 -18.21 4.42 10.90
C TRP A 92 -16.88 5.07 11.24
N ASP A 93 -15.77 4.34 11.15
CA ASP A 93 -14.44 4.88 11.38
C ASP A 93 -14.09 6.00 10.40
N ILE A 94 -14.36 5.80 9.11
CA ILE A 94 -14.09 6.80 8.06
C ILE A 94 -14.92 8.06 8.27
N VAL A 95 -16.21 7.90 8.56
CA VAL A 95 -17.16 9.04 8.69
C VAL A 95 -16.97 9.79 9.99
N SER A 96 -16.90 9.06 11.11
CA SER A 96 -16.91 9.65 12.46
C SER A 96 -15.52 9.95 12.99
N GLN A 97 -14.48 9.33 12.45
CA GLN A 97 -13.07 9.48 12.85
C GLN A 97 -12.86 9.44 14.37
N PRO A 98 -13.40 8.44 15.09
CA PRO A 98 -13.37 8.42 16.53
C PRO A 98 -11.93 8.29 17.06
N TRP A 99 -11.65 8.91 18.18
CA TRP A 99 -10.32 8.90 18.77
C TRP A 99 -9.80 7.50 19.09
N ILE A 100 -10.70 6.57 19.42
CA ILE A 100 -10.35 5.21 19.78
C ILE A 100 -9.76 4.44 18.58
N THR A 101 -10.38 4.50 17.42
CA THR A 101 -9.86 3.85 16.20
C THR A 101 -8.59 4.50 15.73
N ARG A 102 -8.48 5.83 15.83
CA ARG A 102 -7.26 6.58 15.50
C ARG A 102 -6.08 6.17 16.39
N THR A 103 -6.33 5.99 17.69
CA THR A 103 -5.29 5.53 18.62
C THR A 103 -4.92 4.09 18.34
N THR A 104 -5.92 3.22 18.13
CA THR A 104 -5.70 1.81 17.77
C THR A 104 -4.90 1.68 16.47
N GLU A 105 -5.24 2.44 15.43
CA GLU A 105 -4.49 2.45 14.19
C GLU A 105 -3.03 2.89 14.40
N LYS A 106 -2.78 3.96 15.15
CA LYS A 106 -1.41 4.41 15.44
C LYS A 106 -0.56 3.32 16.10
N LEU A 107 -1.15 2.54 17.00
CA LEU A 107 -0.47 1.44 17.68
C LEU A 107 -0.26 0.23 16.77
N LEU A 108 -1.23 -0.10 15.92
CA LEU A 108 -1.20 -1.28 15.08
C LEU A 108 -0.57 -1.06 13.70
N ASN A 109 -0.52 0.17 13.20
CA ASN A 109 0.01 0.48 11.87
C ASN A 109 1.43 -0.06 11.63
N PRO A 110 2.39 0.00 12.57
CA PRO A 110 3.73 -0.54 12.32
C PRO A 110 3.73 -2.02 11.98
N LEU A 111 2.78 -2.79 12.53
CA LEU A 111 2.67 -4.23 12.34
C LEU A 111 1.67 -4.61 11.25
N LEU A 112 0.44 -4.11 11.36
CA LEU A 112 -0.72 -4.52 10.58
C LEU A 112 -1.11 -3.53 9.47
N GLY A 113 -0.45 -2.38 9.37
CA GLY A 113 -0.79 -1.39 8.36
C GLY A 113 -0.82 -2.00 6.96
N LYS A 114 -1.98 -1.94 6.29
CA LYS A 114 -2.21 -2.56 4.98
C LYS A 114 -1.49 -1.82 3.86
N SER A 115 -1.24 -0.54 4.03
CA SER A 115 -0.56 0.32 3.06
C SER A 115 0.80 0.77 3.58
N LEU A 116 1.82 0.68 2.74
CA LEU A 116 3.12 1.31 2.95
C LEU A 116 3.14 2.63 2.18
N VAL A 117 3.39 3.72 2.88
CA VAL A 117 3.54 5.06 2.30
C VAL A 117 5.00 5.48 2.41
N VAL A 118 5.57 5.91 1.28
CA VAL A 118 6.93 6.48 1.21
C VAL A 118 6.82 7.89 0.66
N GLN A 119 7.22 8.88 1.44
CA GLN A 119 7.31 10.26 1.00
C GLN A 119 8.67 10.49 0.35
N ALA A 120 8.70 11.26 -0.74
CA ALA A 120 9.94 11.60 -1.41
C ALA A 120 9.92 13.03 -1.97
N THR A 121 11.08 13.64 -2.04
CA THR A 121 11.30 14.95 -2.66
C THR A 121 12.10 14.80 -3.94
N LYS A 122 11.90 15.69 -4.89
CA LYS A 122 12.73 15.70 -6.10
C LYS A 122 14.16 16.03 -5.72
N SER A 123 15.13 15.19 -6.13
CA SER A 123 16.55 15.41 -5.86
C SER A 123 17.12 16.42 -6.89
N PRO A 124 17.59 17.60 -6.46
CA PRO A 124 18.17 18.58 -7.37
C PRO A 124 19.43 18.04 -8.06
N LEU A 125 20.33 17.45 -7.29
CA LEU A 125 21.62 16.92 -7.79
C LEU A 125 21.44 15.76 -8.78
N ARG A 126 20.45 14.92 -8.55
CA ARG A 126 20.17 13.77 -9.42
C ARG A 126 19.47 14.20 -10.71
N THR A 127 18.64 15.21 -10.62
CA THR A 127 17.98 15.82 -11.79
C THR A 127 19.01 16.45 -12.71
N GLU A 128 19.98 17.20 -12.17
CA GLU A 128 21.07 17.81 -12.93
C GLU A 128 21.97 16.77 -13.59
N LYS A 129 22.32 15.71 -12.88
CA LYS A 129 23.11 14.59 -13.44
C LYS A 129 22.37 13.86 -14.57
N LEU A 130 21.06 13.66 -14.44
CA LEU A 130 20.25 13.03 -15.48
C LEU A 130 20.12 13.94 -16.73
N SER A 131 19.99 15.26 -16.56
CA SER A 131 19.98 16.19 -17.68
C SER A 131 21.31 16.20 -18.42
N GLN A 132 22.44 16.21 -17.72
CA GLN A 132 23.78 16.14 -18.32
C GLN A 132 24.02 14.86 -19.13
N ILE A 133 23.56 13.71 -18.59
CA ILE A 133 23.66 12.41 -19.29
C ILE A 133 22.81 12.43 -20.57
N ARG A 134 21.61 13.02 -20.51
CA ARG A 134 20.71 13.12 -21.67
C ARG A 134 21.29 14.04 -22.73
N GLU A 135 21.81 15.21 -22.34
CA GLU A 135 22.47 16.16 -23.27
C GLU A 135 23.70 15.53 -23.92
N ALA A 136 24.50 14.76 -23.15
CA ALA A 136 25.65 14.05 -23.70
C ALA A 136 25.26 12.95 -24.70
N ALA A 137 24.15 12.27 -24.46
CA ALA A 137 23.62 11.24 -25.36
C ALA A 137 23.09 11.87 -26.68
N ASP A 138 22.35 12.97 -26.58
CA ASP A 138 21.80 13.68 -27.73
C ASP A 138 22.92 14.34 -28.60
N ALA A 139 24.04 14.74 -27.98
CA ALA A 139 25.20 15.31 -28.68
C ALA A 139 26.07 14.28 -29.43
N SER A 140 25.85 12.99 -29.13
CA SER A 140 26.61 11.87 -29.75
C SER A 140 25.87 11.20 -30.92
N THR A 141 24.68 11.70 -31.28
CA THR A 141 23.85 11.23 -32.41
C THR A 141 23.89 12.21 -33.55
#